data_1fb1b7b8200e3e78eae3c4f7ce0e7592
#
_entry.id   1fb1b7b8200e3e78eae3c4f7ce0e7592
#
_cell.length_a   1.000
_cell.length_b   1.000
_cell.length_c   1.000
_cell.angle_alpha   90.00
_cell.angle_beta   90.00
_cell.angle_gamma   90.00
#
_symmetry.space_group_name_H-M   'P 1'
#
loop_
_entity.id
_entity.type
_entity.pdbx_description
1 polymer ?
#
loop_
_entity_poly.entity_id
_entity_poly.type
_entity_poly.pdbx_seq_one_letter_code
_entity_poly.pdbx_strand_id
1 'polypeptide(L)'
;MTHAIDPVNLARALIAAPSITPATGAVFDVLEEALVPLGFTVERFVDGIEPDGPVENLLAVRKGKGPRHFGFAGHLDVVPPGVGWTGDAFVPEVRGDLLYGRGAVDMKGAIAAFVAAVAATPTECGTVSLIITGDEEGAAIFGTRALMEHMDA
;
A
#
# COMPACT_ATOMS: atom_id res chain seq x y z
N MET A 1 -13.74 -19.88 -1.56
CA MET A 1 -14.58 -18.69 -1.84
C MET A 1 -13.63 -17.58 -2.27
N THR A 2 -13.80 -17.00 -3.45
CA THR A 2 -13.02 -15.83 -3.88
C THR A 2 -13.57 -14.62 -3.15
N HIS A 3 -12.77 -14.01 -2.30
CA HIS A 3 -13.10 -12.73 -1.68
C HIS A 3 -12.94 -11.64 -2.75
N ALA A 4 -14.05 -11.21 -3.34
CA ALA A 4 -14.02 -10.09 -4.26
C ALA A 4 -13.68 -8.80 -3.47
N ILE A 5 -12.65 -8.09 -3.90
CA ILE A 5 -12.31 -6.76 -3.37
C ILE A 5 -12.74 -5.71 -4.38
N ASP A 6 -13.52 -4.75 -3.92
CA ASP A 6 -13.83 -3.54 -4.69
C ASP A 6 -12.64 -2.57 -4.59
N PRO A 7 -11.94 -2.29 -5.70
CA PRO A 7 -10.77 -1.43 -5.68
C PRO A 7 -11.09 0.01 -5.30
N VAL A 8 -12.29 0.50 -5.62
CA VAL A 8 -12.70 1.86 -5.26
C VAL A 8 -12.88 1.98 -3.75
N ASN A 9 -13.52 0.99 -3.12
CA ASN A 9 -13.70 0.99 -1.67
C ASN A 9 -12.37 0.87 -0.93
N LEU A 10 -11.46 0.02 -1.40
CA LEU A 10 -10.12 -0.10 -0.82
C LEU A 10 -9.31 1.20 -1.00
N ALA A 11 -9.33 1.80 -2.18
CA ALA A 11 -8.66 3.08 -2.42
C ALA A 11 -9.20 4.18 -1.49
N ARG A 12 -10.53 4.25 -1.33
CA ARG A 12 -11.16 5.19 -0.37
C ARG A 12 -10.69 4.95 1.06
N ALA A 13 -10.64 3.70 1.51
CA ALA A 13 -10.16 3.39 2.85
C ALA A 13 -8.69 3.79 3.05
N LEU A 14 -7.83 3.52 2.08
CA LEU A 14 -6.43 3.93 2.10
C LEU A 14 -6.26 5.46 2.11
N ILE A 15 -7.07 6.20 1.33
CA ILE A 15 -7.05 7.68 1.31
C ILE A 15 -7.52 8.25 2.64
N ALA A 16 -8.56 7.66 3.22
CA ALA A 16 -9.14 8.10 4.50
C ALA A 16 -8.21 7.88 5.71
N ALA A 17 -7.14 7.10 5.54
CA ALA A 17 -6.05 6.98 6.50
C ALA A 17 -4.92 7.95 6.10
N PRO A 18 -4.80 9.15 6.74
CA PRO A 18 -3.77 10.12 6.41
C PRO A 18 -2.38 9.53 6.61
N SER A 19 -1.50 9.73 5.61
CA SER A 19 -0.18 9.11 5.56
C SER A 19 0.86 10.04 4.93
N ILE A 20 0.94 11.29 5.44
CA ILE A 20 1.98 12.24 4.97
C ILE A 20 3.34 11.65 5.30
N THR A 21 4.25 11.72 4.32
CA THR A 21 5.60 11.13 4.42
C THR A 21 6.42 11.73 5.58
N PRO A 22 7.15 10.93 6.36
CA PRO A 22 7.19 9.47 6.36
C PRO A 22 5.93 8.87 7.03
N ALA A 23 5.37 7.80 6.46
CA ALA A 23 4.12 7.20 6.92
C ALA A 23 4.33 6.02 7.85
N THR A 24 3.41 5.90 8.83
CA THR A 24 3.30 4.78 9.77
C THR A 24 1.84 4.53 10.15
N GLY A 25 1.54 3.38 10.74
CA GLY A 25 0.29 3.13 11.45
C GLY A 25 -0.92 2.85 10.56
N ALA A 26 -1.99 3.62 10.74
CA ALA A 26 -3.34 3.29 10.26
C ALA A 26 -3.45 2.94 8.76
N VAL A 27 -2.66 3.56 7.89
CA VAL A 27 -2.70 3.25 6.46
C VAL A 27 -2.17 1.84 6.17
N PHE A 28 -1.21 1.37 6.96
CA PHE A 28 -0.69 0.00 6.88
C PHE A 28 -1.69 -1.01 7.47
N ASP A 29 -2.42 -0.64 8.54
CA ASP A 29 -3.48 -1.47 9.10
C ASP A 29 -4.57 -1.74 8.06
N VAL A 30 -5.02 -0.72 7.32
CA VAL A 30 -6.00 -0.85 6.24
C VAL A 30 -5.53 -1.81 5.15
N LEU A 31 -4.26 -1.72 4.74
CA LEU A 31 -3.72 -2.62 3.71
C LEU A 31 -3.61 -4.06 4.23
N GLU A 32 -3.09 -4.25 5.43
CA GLU A 32 -2.96 -5.58 6.05
C GLU A 32 -4.32 -6.26 6.21
N GLU A 33 -5.35 -5.54 6.70
CA GLU A 33 -6.72 -6.04 6.81
C GLU A 33 -7.30 -6.52 5.46
N ALA A 34 -6.91 -5.88 4.36
CA ALA A 34 -7.31 -6.31 3.01
C ALA A 34 -6.53 -7.53 2.52
N LEU A 35 -5.27 -7.69 2.91
CA LEU A 35 -4.36 -8.73 2.40
C LEU A 35 -4.51 -10.07 3.14
N VAL A 36 -4.68 -10.06 4.46
CA VAL A 36 -4.74 -11.27 5.29
C VAL A 36 -5.85 -12.24 4.83
N PRO A 37 -7.10 -11.79 4.56
CA PRO A 37 -8.16 -12.67 4.07
C PRO A 37 -7.88 -13.26 2.68
N LEU A 38 -6.97 -12.67 1.91
CA LEU A 38 -6.55 -13.17 0.60
C LEU A 38 -5.44 -14.23 0.68
N GLY A 39 -5.00 -14.58 1.89
CA GLY A 39 -3.99 -15.59 2.16
C GLY A 39 -2.55 -15.06 2.13
N PHE A 40 -2.36 -13.76 2.28
CA PHE A 40 -1.02 -13.19 2.46
C PHE A 40 -0.53 -13.41 3.89
N THR A 41 0.74 -13.76 4.02
CA THR A 41 1.51 -13.57 5.24
C THR A 41 2.07 -12.16 5.17
N VAL A 42 1.73 -11.34 6.16
CA VAL A 42 2.14 -9.93 6.22
C VAL A 42 3.18 -9.77 7.30
N GLU A 43 4.27 -9.12 6.98
CA GLU A 43 5.33 -8.72 7.87
C GLU A 43 5.50 -7.21 7.81
N ARG A 44 5.49 -6.55 8.96
CA ARG A 44 5.65 -5.10 9.10
C ARG A 44 6.83 -4.82 10.01
N PHE A 45 7.61 -3.83 9.68
CA PHE A 45 8.71 -3.34 10.52
C PHE A 45 8.89 -1.84 10.35
N VAL A 46 9.46 -1.24 11.38
CA VAL A 46 9.77 0.20 11.41
C VAL A 46 11.27 0.36 11.43
N ASP A 47 11.80 1.23 10.58
CA ASP A 47 13.21 1.58 10.52
C ASP A 47 13.40 3.10 10.54
N GLY A 48 14.62 3.53 10.87
CA GLY A 48 15.01 4.93 10.86
C GLY A 48 14.71 5.69 12.14
N ILE A 49 15.38 6.84 12.21
CA ILE A 49 15.30 7.80 13.31
C ILE A 49 15.11 9.21 12.75
N GLU A 50 14.62 10.12 13.59
CA GLU A 50 14.55 11.54 13.24
C GLU A 50 15.89 12.09 12.67
N PRO A 51 15.87 13.00 11.66
CA PRO A 51 14.67 13.65 11.12
C PRO A 51 13.98 12.88 9.97
N ASP A 52 14.56 11.80 9.44
CA ASP A 52 14.12 11.13 8.21
C ASP A 52 13.29 9.85 8.50
N GLY A 53 13.06 9.54 9.73
CA GLY A 53 12.24 8.44 10.23
C GLY A 53 11.45 8.82 11.47
N PRO A 54 10.71 7.90 12.10
CA PRO A 54 10.58 6.49 11.72
C PRO A 54 9.74 6.26 10.46
N VAL A 55 10.08 5.23 9.69
CA VAL A 55 9.38 4.78 8.47
C VAL A 55 8.85 3.38 8.68
N GLU A 56 7.58 3.16 8.43
CA GLU A 56 7.02 1.81 8.44
C GLU A 56 7.07 1.21 7.04
N ASN A 57 7.40 -0.08 6.98
CA ASN A 57 7.51 -0.87 5.77
C ASN A 57 6.70 -2.16 5.92
N LEU A 58 6.19 -2.67 4.80
CA LEU A 58 5.39 -3.88 4.75
C LEU A 58 5.86 -4.79 3.62
N LEU A 59 6.15 -6.04 3.97
CA LEU A 59 6.34 -7.14 3.05
C LEU A 59 5.18 -8.12 3.20
N ALA A 60 4.42 -8.34 2.14
CA ALA A 60 3.35 -9.32 2.15
C ALA A 60 3.58 -10.38 1.06
N VAL A 61 3.47 -11.65 1.42
CA VAL A 61 3.72 -12.76 0.50
C VAL A 61 2.53 -13.72 0.51
N ARG A 62 1.92 -13.93 -0.66
CA ARG A 62 0.96 -15.00 -0.91
C ARG A 62 1.65 -16.09 -1.72
N LYS A 63 1.99 -17.21 -1.08
CA LYS A 63 2.57 -18.36 -1.77
C LYS A 63 1.57 -19.00 -2.71
N GLY A 64 2.00 -19.23 -3.93
CA GLY A 64 1.25 -19.94 -4.96
C GLY A 64 1.97 -21.19 -5.43
N LYS A 65 1.33 -21.93 -6.34
CA LYS A 65 1.89 -23.13 -6.93
C LYS A 65 2.72 -22.79 -8.17
N GLY A 66 3.83 -23.48 -8.34
CA GLY A 66 4.71 -23.29 -9.51
C GLY A 66 5.86 -22.29 -9.28
N PRO A 67 6.72 -22.11 -10.28
CA PRO A 67 8.00 -21.45 -10.11
C PRO A 67 7.94 -19.93 -10.29
N ARG A 68 6.81 -19.37 -10.68
CA ARG A 68 6.70 -17.93 -10.96
C ARG A 68 6.52 -17.14 -9.65
N HIS A 69 7.24 -16.03 -9.55
CA HIS A 69 7.09 -15.08 -8.48
C HIS A 69 6.96 -13.68 -9.08
N PHE A 70 5.90 -12.97 -8.73
CA PHE A 70 5.65 -11.59 -9.13
C PHE A 70 5.69 -10.70 -7.90
N GLY A 71 6.52 -9.66 -7.93
CA GLY A 71 6.60 -8.63 -6.91
C GLY A 71 5.97 -7.32 -7.40
N PHE A 72 5.12 -6.72 -6.59
CA PHE A 72 4.60 -5.37 -6.77
C PHE A 72 5.26 -4.48 -5.72
N ALA A 73 6.05 -3.51 -6.16
CA ALA A 73 6.66 -2.49 -5.30
C ALA A 73 5.84 -1.19 -5.37
N GLY A 74 5.63 -0.57 -4.22
CA GLY A 74 4.87 0.67 -4.11
C GLY A 74 5.04 1.35 -2.76
N HIS A 75 4.28 2.44 -2.57
CA HIS A 75 4.33 3.23 -1.34
C HIS A 75 2.93 3.63 -0.86
N LEU A 76 2.80 3.83 0.45
CA LEU A 76 1.57 4.29 1.09
C LEU A 76 1.64 5.72 1.59
N ASP A 77 2.84 6.28 1.67
CA ASP A 77 3.01 7.68 2.00
C ASP A 77 2.58 8.60 0.86
N VAL A 78 2.31 9.83 1.20
CA VAL A 78 1.86 10.86 0.27
C VAL A 78 2.49 12.20 0.62
N VAL A 79 2.70 13.05 -0.37
CA VAL A 79 3.09 14.45 -0.12
C VAL A 79 1.97 15.19 0.63
N PRO A 80 2.31 16.28 1.38
CA PRO A 80 1.31 17.13 2.00
C PRO A 80 0.25 17.60 0.99
N PRO A 81 -1.02 17.76 1.39
CA PRO A 81 -2.09 18.12 0.46
C PRO A 81 -1.84 19.41 -0.31
N GLY A 82 -1.17 20.39 0.32
CA GLY A 82 -1.00 21.72 -0.27
C GLY A 82 -2.32 22.50 -0.25
N VAL A 83 -2.42 23.47 -1.18
CA VAL A 83 -3.58 24.37 -1.32
C VAL A 83 -4.44 23.98 -2.53
N GLY A 84 -5.66 24.50 -2.58
CA GLY A 84 -6.56 24.33 -3.74
C GLY A 84 -7.58 23.19 -3.63
N TRP A 85 -7.62 22.49 -2.52
CA TRP A 85 -8.67 21.52 -2.24
C TRP A 85 -9.97 22.23 -1.86
N THR A 86 -11.11 21.72 -2.37
CA THR A 86 -12.44 22.23 -2.02
C THR A 86 -13.00 21.64 -0.71
N GLY A 87 -12.27 20.69 -0.12
CA GLY A 87 -12.58 20.00 1.13
C GLY A 87 -11.33 19.41 1.72
N ASP A 88 -11.47 18.49 2.66
CA ASP A 88 -10.36 17.76 3.24
C ASP A 88 -9.81 16.75 2.21
N ALA A 89 -8.53 16.84 1.91
CA ALA A 89 -7.85 15.96 0.96
C ALA A 89 -7.84 14.47 1.37
N PHE A 90 -8.04 14.19 2.66
CA PHE A 90 -8.12 12.83 3.20
C PHE A 90 -9.55 12.33 3.39
N VAL A 91 -10.56 13.10 2.97
CA VAL A 91 -11.95 12.65 2.86
C VAL A 91 -12.23 12.29 1.40
N PRO A 92 -12.15 11.00 1.01
CA PRO A 92 -12.26 10.57 -0.38
C PRO A 92 -13.69 10.77 -0.92
N GLU A 93 -13.82 11.44 -2.05
CA GLU A 93 -15.09 11.68 -2.72
C GLU A 93 -15.13 11.02 -4.10
N VAL A 94 -16.24 10.36 -4.42
CA VAL A 94 -16.55 9.91 -5.78
C VAL A 94 -17.48 10.92 -6.43
N ARG A 95 -17.05 11.51 -7.54
CA ARG A 95 -17.81 12.48 -8.33
C ARG A 95 -17.90 11.98 -9.78
N GLY A 96 -19.06 11.45 -10.16
CA GLY A 96 -19.19 10.73 -11.43
C GLY A 96 -18.28 9.50 -11.45
N ASP A 97 -17.41 9.42 -12.45
CA ASP A 97 -16.46 8.30 -12.62
C ASP A 97 -15.07 8.58 -12.03
N LEU A 98 -14.91 9.64 -11.23
CA LEU A 98 -13.62 10.06 -10.69
C LEU A 98 -13.60 9.94 -9.17
N LEU A 99 -12.50 9.41 -8.63
CA LEU A 99 -12.19 9.38 -7.21
C LEU A 99 -11.23 10.53 -6.88
N TYR A 100 -11.66 11.42 -5.99
CA TYR A 100 -10.87 12.54 -5.49
C TYR A 100 -10.34 12.24 -4.09
N GLY A 101 -9.07 12.56 -3.85
CA GLY A 101 -8.40 12.44 -2.57
C GLY A 101 -6.88 12.45 -2.71
N ARG A 102 -6.15 12.85 -1.68
CA ARG A 102 -4.68 12.82 -1.70
C ARG A 102 -4.19 11.37 -1.80
N GLY A 103 -3.31 11.11 -2.77
CA GLY A 103 -2.79 9.76 -3.04
C GLY A 103 -3.70 8.89 -3.91
N ALA A 104 -4.84 9.40 -4.43
CA ALA A 104 -5.71 8.63 -5.32
C ALA A 104 -4.98 8.16 -6.58
N VAL A 105 -4.15 9.02 -7.18
CA VAL A 105 -3.34 8.70 -8.36
C VAL A 105 -1.98 8.14 -7.98
N ASP A 106 -1.32 8.72 -7.00
CA ASP A 106 0.03 8.36 -6.54
C ASP A 106 0.01 8.06 -5.05
N MET A 107 0.02 6.73 -4.68
CA MET A 107 -0.31 5.62 -5.59
C MET A 107 -1.33 4.65 -4.96
N LYS A 108 -2.15 5.10 -4.00
CA LYS A 108 -3.14 4.28 -3.27
C LYS A 108 -4.16 3.62 -4.22
N GLY A 109 -4.53 4.30 -5.32
CA GLY A 109 -5.40 3.74 -6.36
C GLY A 109 -4.76 2.56 -7.09
N ALA A 110 -3.48 2.64 -7.42
CA ALA A 110 -2.74 1.54 -8.06
C ALA A 110 -2.60 0.33 -7.12
N ILE A 111 -2.31 0.56 -5.83
CA ILE A 111 -2.27 -0.50 -4.81
C ILE A 111 -3.64 -1.19 -4.71
N ALA A 112 -4.72 -0.44 -4.60
CA ALA A 112 -6.07 -0.99 -4.50
C ALA A 112 -6.46 -1.81 -5.74
N ALA A 113 -6.13 -1.32 -6.93
CA ALA A 113 -6.37 -2.04 -8.19
C ALA A 113 -5.56 -3.35 -8.24
N PHE A 114 -4.29 -3.32 -7.81
CA PHE A 114 -3.45 -4.51 -7.75
C PHE A 114 -4.00 -5.55 -6.77
N VAL A 115 -4.39 -5.14 -5.56
CA VAL A 115 -4.97 -6.04 -4.54
C VAL A 115 -6.26 -6.68 -5.06
N ALA A 116 -7.13 -5.91 -5.73
CA ALA A 116 -8.35 -6.45 -6.34
C ALA A 116 -8.05 -7.45 -7.47
N ALA A 117 -7.05 -7.18 -8.31
CA ALA A 117 -6.62 -8.11 -9.35
C ALA A 117 -6.08 -9.41 -8.77
N VAL A 118 -5.27 -9.32 -7.70
CA VAL A 118 -4.75 -10.50 -6.98
C VAL A 118 -5.87 -11.31 -6.33
N ALA A 119 -6.89 -10.64 -5.76
CA ALA A 119 -8.07 -11.31 -5.18
C ALA A 119 -8.82 -12.16 -6.21
N ALA A 120 -8.84 -11.72 -7.47
CA ALA A 120 -9.44 -12.45 -8.60
C ALA A 120 -8.52 -13.52 -9.23
N THR A 121 -7.23 -13.56 -8.84
CA THR A 121 -6.24 -14.44 -9.45
C THR A 121 -6.09 -15.74 -8.65
N PRO A 122 -6.22 -16.93 -9.28
CA PRO A 122 -5.98 -18.20 -8.61
C PRO A 122 -4.55 -18.35 -8.09
N THR A 123 -4.39 -19.07 -6.97
CA THR A 123 -3.06 -19.34 -6.37
C THR A 123 -2.16 -20.23 -7.23
N GLU A 124 -2.75 -20.95 -8.20
CA GLU A 124 -2.03 -21.76 -9.19
C GLU A 124 -1.13 -20.92 -10.12
N CYS A 125 -1.37 -19.61 -10.22
CA CYS A 125 -0.61 -18.71 -11.09
C CYS A 125 0.80 -18.41 -10.58
N GLY A 126 1.13 -18.76 -9.34
CA GLY A 126 2.45 -18.53 -8.74
C GLY A 126 2.39 -17.69 -7.47
N THR A 127 3.56 -17.39 -6.93
CA THR A 127 3.72 -16.56 -5.73
C THR A 127 3.60 -15.08 -6.08
N VAL A 128 2.95 -14.32 -5.20
CA VAL A 128 2.80 -12.86 -5.32
C VAL A 128 3.29 -12.19 -4.06
N SER A 129 4.10 -11.14 -4.20
CA SER A 129 4.53 -10.29 -3.09
C SER A 129 4.13 -8.84 -3.31
N LEU A 130 3.79 -8.15 -2.20
CA LEU A 130 3.73 -6.70 -2.12
C LEU A 130 4.90 -6.21 -1.26
N ILE A 131 5.61 -5.23 -1.77
CA ILE A 131 6.80 -4.62 -1.17
C ILE A 131 6.47 -3.13 -1.03
N ILE A 132 6.00 -2.73 0.16
CA ILE A 132 5.37 -1.43 0.37
C ILE A 132 6.15 -0.62 1.38
N THR A 133 6.56 0.57 0.99
CA THR A 133 7.23 1.53 1.87
C THR A 133 6.32 2.67 2.32
N GLY A 134 6.66 3.30 3.42
CA GLY A 134 6.07 4.55 3.91
C GLY A 134 6.96 5.78 3.68
N ASP A 135 7.98 5.72 2.82
CA ASP A 135 8.92 6.81 2.57
C ASP A 135 9.46 6.77 1.12
N GLU A 136 8.56 6.95 0.14
CA GLU A 136 8.95 7.17 -1.24
C GLU A 136 8.97 8.66 -1.59
N GLU A 137 8.01 9.40 -1.05
CA GLU A 137 7.76 10.83 -1.29
C GLU A 137 8.62 11.75 -0.41
N GLY A 138 9.42 11.18 0.49
CA GLY A 138 10.28 11.89 1.42
C GLY A 138 11.76 11.68 1.15
N ALA A 139 12.52 11.41 2.22
CA ALA A 139 13.96 11.21 2.14
C ALA A 139 14.36 9.89 1.42
N ALA A 140 13.47 8.92 1.39
CA ALA A 140 13.63 7.59 0.77
C ALA A 140 14.86 6.79 1.29
N ILE A 141 15.23 7.02 2.55
CA ILE A 141 16.42 6.40 3.16
C ILE A 141 16.07 5.08 3.83
N PHE A 142 14.96 5.08 4.61
CA PHE A 142 14.54 3.94 5.44
C PHE A 142 13.34 3.17 4.86
N GLY A 143 13.03 3.42 3.58
CA GLY A 143 11.94 2.80 2.83
C GLY A 143 12.37 1.58 2.04
N THR A 144 12.30 1.66 0.71
CA THR A 144 12.58 0.53 -0.21
C THR A 144 13.94 -0.12 0.02
N ARG A 145 14.95 0.65 0.38
CA ARG A 145 16.28 0.12 0.69
C ARG A 145 16.25 -0.82 1.90
N ALA A 146 15.60 -0.39 2.99
CA ALA A 146 15.43 -1.21 4.19
C ALA A 146 14.63 -2.49 3.89
N LEU A 147 13.61 -2.40 3.03
CA LEU A 147 12.86 -3.57 2.55
C LEU A 147 13.75 -4.57 1.81
N MET A 148 14.62 -4.10 0.91
CA MET A 148 15.53 -4.98 0.18
C MET A 148 16.53 -5.66 1.10
N GLU A 149 17.11 -4.93 2.05
CA GLU A 149 18.01 -5.49 3.07
C GLU A 149 17.30 -6.52 3.95
N HIS A 150 16.04 -6.27 4.29
CA HIS A 150 15.21 -7.20 5.06
C HIS A 150 14.88 -8.49 4.29
N MET A 151 14.65 -8.39 2.99
CA MET A 151 14.36 -9.54 2.11
C MET A 151 15.59 -10.43 1.86
N ASP A 152 16.80 -9.89 1.98
CA ASP A 152 18.06 -10.60 1.77
C ASP A 152 18.59 -11.27 3.06
N ALA A 153 18.00 -11.00 4.22
CA ALA A 153 18.38 -11.53 5.52
C ALA A 153 17.76 -12.91 5.80
#